data_a2569eddc54dea94cf8d218510089d9c
#
_entry.id   a2569eddc54dea94cf8d218510089d9c
#
_cell.length_a   1.000
_cell.length_b   1.000
_cell.length_c   1.000
_cell.angle_alpha   90.00
_cell.angle_beta   90.00
_cell.angle_gamma   90.00
#
_symmetry.space_group_name_H-M   'P 1'
#
loop_
_entity.id
_entity.type
_entity.pdbx_description
1 polymer ?
#
loop_
_entity_poly.entity_id
_entity_poly.type
_entity_poly.pdbx_seq_one_letter_code
_entity_poly.pdbx_strand_id
1 'polypeptide(L)'
;MKTVLKSALLATAFGVAAATAASAGELTVVSWGGAYTKSQVEAYQKPWMAKTGNTIRSEDYNGGIAEIKAQVEAGNVTWDIVDVELSDAVRACDEGLVIPIDPAILEPAPDGTPAVDDFIPGTLSECGVATIVWSTIYAYDADKIDGDTPATIEDFFDLEKFPGKRGMRKTPKANLEFALLADGVPAGDVYEILASPEGVERAFKKLDTIKDSVVWWEAGAQPPQLLADGEVVMTTAYNGRIFNAAAGENKPFEIVWDGQIWDIDLWVILEGAPNKEEALDFLKFSTSTQALADQATWISYGPARKSSAPLVGMYQDGKTDMGPQMPTAPENMKNAVQNNFEFWADHQDELNERFNAWLAG
;
A
#
# COMPACT_ATOMS: atom_id res chain seq x y z
N MET A 1 -69.66 -43.70 49.36
CA MET A 1 -68.75 -44.07 48.29
C MET A 1 -68.29 -42.75 47.70
N LYS A 2 -67.01 -42.34 48.03
CA LYS A 2 -66.40 -41.09 47.50
C LYS A 2 -65.30 -41.48 46.51
N THR A 3 -65.49 -41.12 45.25
CA THR A 3 -64.55 -41.35 44.16
C THR A 3 -63.59 -40.17 44.10
N VAL A 4 -62.29 -40.44 44.29
CA VAL A 4 -61.21 -39.42 44.20
C VAL A 4 -60.66 -39.44 42.77
N LEU A 5 -60.82 -38.34 42.01
CA LEU A 5 -60.18 -38.10 40.74
C LEU A 5 -58.74 -37.59 40.95
N LYS A 6 -57.74 -38.29 40.44
CA LYS A 6 -56.35 -37.83 40.40
C LYS A 6 -56.09 -37.13 39.07
N SER A 7 -55.88 -35.82 39.12
CA SER A 7 -55.44 -35.04 37.95
C SER A 7 -53.89 -35.09 37.87
N ALA A 8 -53.37 -35.60 36.78
CA ALA A 8 -51.92 -35.56 36.45
C ALA A 8 -51.65 -34.26 35.67
N LEU A 9 -50.79 -33.38 36.27
CA LEU A 9 -50.22 -32.23 35.58
C LEU A 9 -49.01 -32.70 34.77
N LEU A 10 -49.11 -32.60 33.44
CA LEU A 10 -47.92 -32.67 32.55
C LEU A 10 -47.25 -31.29 32.53
N ALA A 11 -46.07 -31.17 33.09
CA ALA A 11 -45.22 -30.00 32.95
C ALA A 11 -44.38 -30.13 31.68
N THR A 12 -44.74 -29.38 30.63
CA THR A 12 -43.92 -29.23 29.41
C THR A 12 -42.85 -28.19 29.70
N ALA A 13 -41.57 -28.64 29.85
CA ALA A 13 -40.40 -27.75 29.93
C ALA A 13 -40.08 -27.25 28.51
N PHE A 14 -40.39 -25.98 28.25
CA PHE A 14 -39.87 -25.27 27.08
C PHE A 14 -38.41 -24.90 27.35
N GLY A 15 -37.45 -25.61 26.73
CA GLY A 15 -36.07 -25.24 26.70
C GLY A 15 -35.89 -24.02 25.78
N VAL A 16 -35.72 -22.83 26.35
CA VAL A 16 -35.24 -21.65 25.58
C VAL A 16 -33.77 -21.87 25.31
N ALA A 17 -33.45 -22.26 24.06
CA ALA A 17 -32.09 -22.17 23.56
C ALA A 17 -31.76 -20.67 23.43
N ALA A 18 -30.99 -20.15 24.40
CA ALA A 18 -30.39 -18.83 24.27
C ALA A 18 -29.32 -18.94 23.14
N ALA A 19 -29.68 -18.51 21.94
CA ALA A 19 -28.67 -18.20 20.95
C ALA A 19 -27.84 -17.05 21.52
N THR A 20 -26.60 -17.33 21.94
CA THR A 20 -25.62 -16.31 22.19
C THR A 20 -25.38 -15.59 20.86
N ALA A 21 -25.99 -14.40 20.68
CA ALA A 21 -25.59 -13.50 19.63
C ALA A 21 -24.10 -13.23 19.89
N ALA A 22 -23.24 -13.72 19.02
CA ALA A 22 -21.86 -13.28 18.98
C ALA A 22 -21.92 -11.76 18.86
N SER A 23 -21.31 -11.03 19.79
CA SER A 23 -21.17 -9.59 19.67
C SER A 23 -20.36 -9.36 18.41
N ALA A 24 -20.93 -8.60 17.45
CA ALA A 24 -20.18 -8.18 16.30
C ALA A 24 -18.97 -7.39 16.81
N GLY A 25 -17.77 -7.88 16.52
CA GLY A 25 -16.52 -7.19 16.85
C GLY A 25 -16.35 -5.97 15.96
N GLU A 26 -15.73 -4.93 16.47
CA GLU A 26 -15.30 -3.78 15.65
C GLU A 26 -13.82 -3.94 15.35
N LEU A 27 -13.48 -4.28 14.10
CA LEU A 27 -12.11 -4.44 13.62
C LEU A 27 -11.55 -3.07 13.21
N THR A 28 -10.38 -2.69 13.71
CA THR A 28 -9.67 -1.49 13.25
C THR A 28 -8.70 -1.86 12.13
N VAL A 29 -8.98 -1.36 10.93
CA VAL A 29 -8.15 -1.53 9.72
C VAL A 29 -7.49 -0.20 9.39
N VAL A 30 -6.16 -0.20 9.31
CA VAL A 30 -5.35 1.01 9.08
C VAL A 30 -4.67 0.94 7.73
N SER A 31 -4.71 2.03 6.97
CA SER A 31 -4.12 2.11 5.64
C SER A 31 -3.64 3.55 5.31
N TRP A 32 -3.25 3.78 4.06
CA TRP A 32 -2.55 4.97 3.58
C TRP A 32 -3.46 6.12 3.13
N GLY A 33 -4.75 6.06 3.38
CA GLY A 33 -5.73 7.09 3.07
C GLY A 33 -6.05 7.29 1.58
N GLY A 34 -6.99 8.22 1.32
CA GLY A 34 -7.36 8.66 -0.02
C GLY A 34 -7.88 7.56 -0.94
N ALA A 35 -7.48 7.58 -2.21
CA ALA A 35 -7.94 6.62 -3.22
C ALA A 35 -7.57 5.16 -2.88
N TYR A 36 -6.45 4.94 -2.19
CA TYR A 36 -6.03 3.59 -1.80
C TYR A 36 -6.93 3.01 -0.71
N THR A 37 -7.10 3.70 0.43
CA THR A 37 -8.07 3.26 1.44
C THR A 37 -9.47 3.08 0.85
N LYS A 38 -9.90 3.99 -0.05
CA LYS A 38 -11.20 3.84 -0.75
C LYS A 38 -11.27 2.53 -1.54
N SER A 39 -10.22 2.14 -2.26
CA SER A 39 -10.20 0.87 -3.01
C SER A 39 -10.35 -0.34 -2.09
N GLN A 40 -9.69 -0.32 -0.93
CA GLN A 40 -9.79 -1.37 0.09
C GLN A 40 -11.18 -1.38 0.76
N VAL A 41 -11.77 -0.23 1.02
CA VAL A 41 -13.14 -0.12 1.54
C VAL A 41 -14.14 -0.78 0.59
N GLU A 42 -14.02 -0.52 -0.71
CA GLU A 42 -14.95 -1.04 -1.71
C GLU A 42 -14.73 -2.54 -1.99
N ALA A 43 -13.46 -2.96 -2.14
CA ALA A 43 -13.13 -4.34 -2.52
C ALA A 43 -13.03 -5.31 -1.34
N TYR A 44 -12.67 -4.84 -0.14
CA TYR A 44 -12.40 -5.69 1.01
C TYR A 44 -13.38 -5.45 2.16
N GLN A 45 -13.43 -4.21 2.69
CA GLN A 45 -14.11 -3.93 3.96
C GLN A 45 -15.63 -4.12 3.83
N LYS A 46 -16.27 -3.47 2.87
CA LYS A 46 -17.72 -3.61 2.65
C LYS A 46 -18.16 -5.06 2.37
N PRO A 47 -17.50 -5.81 1.45
CA PRO A 47 -17.86 -7.21 1.23
C PRO A 47 -17.63 -8.09 2.46
N TRP A 48 -16.55 -7.89 3.21
CA TRP A 48 -16.29 -8.65 4.44
C TRP A 48 -17.33 -8.37 5.51
N MET A 49 -17.67 -7.10 5.76
CA MET A 49 -18.72 -6.70 6.70
C MET A 49 -20.08 -7.31 6.30
N ALA A 50 -20.41 -7.31 5.00
CA ALA A 50 -21.64 -7.91 4.49
C ALA A 50 -21.67 -9.45 4.69
N LYS A 51 -20.51 -10.11 4.58
CA LYS A 51 -20.39 -11.58 4.76
C LYS A 51 -20.45 -11.99 6.22
N THR A 52 -19.80 -11.24 7.12
CA THR A 52 -19.60 -11.64 8.52
C THR A 52 -20.59 -11.01 9.50
N GLY A 53 -21.15 -9.84 9.17
CA GLY A 53 -21.94 -9.02 10.08
C GLY A 53 -21.11 -8.20 11.07
N ASN A 54 -19.76 -8.32 11.04
CA ASN A 54 -18.85 -7.48 11.81
C ASN A 54 -18.82 -6.05 11.27
N THR A 55 -18.27 -5.13 12.06
CA THR A 55 -18.04 -3.73 11.65
C THR A 55 -16.55 -3.45 11.52
N ILE A 56 -16.20 -2.49 10.66
CA ILE A 56 -14.82 -2.03 10.50
C ILE A 56 -14.74 -0.54 10.81
N ARG A 57 -13.79 -0.17 11.64
CA ARG A 57 -13.29 1.18 11.82
C ARG A 57 -12.06 1.34 10.91
N SER A 58 -12.18 2.13 9.86
CA SER A 58 -11.09 2.40 8.95
C SER A 58 -10.34 3.64 9.40
N GLU A 59 -9.01 3.55 9.55
CA GLU A 59 -8.13 4.66 9.90
C GLU A 59 -7.04 4.82 8.84
N ASP A 60 -6.50 6.04 8.75
CA ASP A 60 -5.43 6.36 7.83
C ASP A 60 -4.16 6.79 8.59
N TYR A 61 -2.98 6.42 8.04
CA TYR A 61 -1.68 6.85 8.54
C TYR A 61 -0.72 7.16 7.38
N ASN A 62 0.51 7.57 7.67
CA ASN A 62 1.48 7.98 6.64
C ASN A 62 2.72 7.07 6.56
N GLY A 63 2.61 5.84 7.08
CA GLY A 63 3.68 4.83 7.03
C GLY A 63 4.68 4.92 8.19
N GLY A 64 5.62 3.97 8.18
CA GLY A 64 6.59 3.76 9.23
C GLY A 64 6.06 2.98 10.44
N ILE A 65 6.97 2.45 11.26
CA ILE A 65 6.60 1.58 12.39
C ILE A 65 6.45 2.33 13.73
N ALA A 66 6.67 3.65 13.76
CA ALA A 66 6.73 4.41 15.01
C ALA A 66 5.41 4.38 15.80
N GLU A 67 4.27 4.50 15.13
CA GLU A 67 2.94 4.43 15.76
C GLU A 67 2.59 3.03 16.22
N ILE A 68 2.94 2.01 15.43
CA ILE A 68 2.81 0.59 15.78
C ILE A 68 3.61 0.31 17.05
N LYS A 69 4.88 0.70 17.06
CA LYS A 69 5.80 0.53 18.19
C LYS A 69 5.28 1.22 19.46
N ALA A 70 4.81 2.47 19.34
CA ALA A 70 4.28 3.20 20.48
C ALA A 70 3.08 2.50 21.13
N GLN A 71 2.16 1.93 20.35
CA GLN A 71 1.00 1.19 20.86
C GLN A 71 1.40 -0.12 21.54
N VAL A 72 2.26 -0.91 20.88
CA VAL A 72 2.68 -2.23 21.41
C VAL A 72 3.51 -2.08 22.68
N GLU A 73 4.51 -1.19 22.69
CA GLU A 73 5.36 -0.94 23.86
C GLU A 73 4.59 -0.37 25.04
N ALA A 74 3.56 0.44 24.80
CA ALA A 74 2.69 0.96 25.85
C ALA A 74 1.68 -0.08 26.35
N GLY A 75 1.54 -1.25 25.72
CA GLY A 75 0.52 -2.24 26.01
C GLY A 75 -0.91 -1.72 25.85
N ASN A 76 -1.10 -0.74 24.97
CA ASN A 76 -2.39 -0.10 24.68
C ASN A 76 -2.64 -0.11 23.16
N VAL A 77 -2.82 -1.30 22.62
CA VAL A 77 -3.03 -1.51 21.19
C VAL A 77 -4.49 -1.25 20.84
N THR A 78 -4.72 -0.36 19.88
CA THR A 78 -6.04 0.00 19.36
C THR A 78 -6.20 -0.34 17.87
N TRP A 79 -5.11 -0.58 17.16
CA TRP A 79 -5.08 -1.05 15.80
C TRP A 79 -5.04 -2.58 15.75
N ASP A 80 -5.79 -3.19 14.87
CA ASP A 80 -5.79 -4.64 14.71
C ASP A 80 -4.91 -5.07 13.55
N ILE A 81 -5.16 -4.53 12.36
CA ILE A 81 -4.47 -4.88 11.13
C ILE A 81 -4.07 -3.60 10.37
N VAL A 82 -2.83 -3.57 9.91
CA VAL A 82 -2.23 -2.39 9.28
C VAL A 82 -1.61 -2.77 7.95
N ASP A 83 -1.80 -1.91 6.96
CA ASP A 83 -1.18 -1.99 5.64
C ASP A 83 0.18 -1.28 5.69
N VAL A 84 1.26 -2.01 5.48
CA VAL A 84 2.63 -1.51 5.60
C VAL A 84 3.47 -1.85 4.37
N GLU A 85 4.52 -1.07 4.11
CA GLU A 85 5.54 -1.41 3.12
C GLU A 85 6.35 -2.64 3.56
N LEU A 86 6.90 -3.41 2.63
CA LEU A 86 7.62 -4.65 2.94
C LEU A 86 8.79 -4.44 3.92
N SER A 87 9.57 -3.36 3.78
CA SER A 87 10.66 -3.04 4.71
C SER A 87 10.17 -2.78 6.14
N ASP A 88 9.03 -2.12 6.29
CA ASP A 88 8.41 -1.87 7.59
C ASP A 88 7.81 -3.15 8.18
N ALA A 89 7.25 -4.05 7.35
CA ALA A 89 6.77 -5.36 7.79
C ALA A 89 7.91 -6.21 8.37
N VAL A 90 9.08 -6.24 7.70
CA VAL A 90 10.27 -6.97 8.15
C VAL A 90 10.77 -6.39 9.49
N ARG A 91 10.96 -5.07 9.56
CA ARG A 91 11.41 -4.39 10.80
C ARG A 91 10.44 -4.63 11.96
N ALA A 92 9.13 -4.48 11.73
CA ALA A 92 8.13 -4.69 12.78
C ALA A 92 8.11 -6.16 13.26
N CYS A 93 8.36 -7.11 12.37
CA CYS A 93 8.48 -8.54 12.69
C CYS A 93 9.71 -8.81 13.55
N ASP A 94 10.89 -8.31 13.15
CA ASP A 94 12.16 -8.47 13.86
C ASP A 94 12.12 -7.84 15.27
N GLU A 95 11.41 -6.73 15.42
CA GLU A 95 11.21 -6.05 16.71
C GLU A 95 10.07 -6.69 17.56
N GLY A 96 9.38 -7.72 17.05
CA GLY A 96 8.27 -8.38 17.76
C GLY A 96 7.02 -7.51 17.94
N LEU A 97 6.81 -6.54 17.05
CA LEU A 97 5.68 -5.61 17.09
C LEU A 97 4.43 -6.17 16.40
N VAL A 98 4.58 -7.19 15.59
CA VAL A 98 3.52 -7.85 14.82
C VAL A 98 3.63 -9.36 14.97
N ILE A 99 2.51 -10.06 14.78
CA ILE A 99 2.46 -11.52 14.97
C ILE A 99 2.93 -12.27 13.72
N PRO A 100 3.60 -13.42 13.86
CA PRO A 100 3.84 -14.34 12.76
C PRO A 100 2.52 -14.86 12.16
N ILE A 101 2.48 -15.00 10.84
CA ILE A 101 1.32 -15.48 10.09
C ILE A 101 1.69 -16.78 9.37
N ASP A 102 1.04 -17.88 9.75
CA ASP A 102 1.21 -19.15 9.04
C ASP A 102 0.53 -19.07 7.66
N PRO A 103 1.26 -19.17 6.53
CA PRO A 103 0.67 -19.14 5.21
C PRO A 103 -0.35 -20.24 4.94
N ALA A 104 -0.35 -21.33 5.73
CA ALA A 104 -1.32 -22.41 5.63
C ALA A 104 -2.76 -21.99 5.92
N ILE A 105 -2.97 -20.84 6.57
CA ILE A 105 -4.32 -20.29 6.79
C ILE A 105 -4.92 -19.67 5.52
N LEU A 106 -4.09 -19.33 4.53
CA LEU A 106 -4.54 -18.65 3.30
C LEU A 106 -5.28 -19.60 2.38
N GLU A 107 -6.32 -19.10 1.72
CA GLU A 107 -7.05 -19.90 0.74
C GLU A 107 -6.18 -20.23 -0.48
N PRO A 108 -6.25 -21.47 -1.02
CA PRO A 108 -5.58 -21.79 -2.27
C PRO A 108 -6.20 -21.02 -3.44
N ALA A 109 -5.48 -20.96 -4.57
CA ALA A 109 -6.05 -20.46 -5.82
C ALA A 109 -7.25 -21.30 -6.29
N PRO A 110 -8.13 -20.78 -7.15
CA PRO A 110 -9.32 -21.51 -7.63
C PRO A 110 -9.04 -22.83 -8.34
N ASP A 111 -7.83 -23.00 -8.89
CA ASP A 111 -7.38 -24.24 -9.52
C ASP A 111 -6.78 -25.26 -8.52
N GLY A 112 -6.72 -24.90 -7.23
CA GLY A 112 -6.16 -25.71 -6.16
C GLY A 112 -4.67 -25.46 -5.90
N THR A 113 -4.01 -24.55 -6.59
CA THR A 113 -2.61 -24.18 -6.33
C THR A 113 -2.50 -23.61 -4.89
N PRO A 114 -1.60 -24.15 -4.04
CA PRO A 114 -1.39 -23.63 -2.70
C PRO A 114 -1.07 -22.13 -2.70
N ALA A 115 -1.51 -21.39 -1.67
CA ALA A 115 -1.29 -19.94 -1.59
C ALA A 115 0.21 -19.60 -1.71
N VAL A 116 1.09 -20.36 -1.09
CA VAL A 116 2.55 -20.13 -1.14
C VAL A 116 3.15 -20.20 -2.55
N ASP A 117 2.51 -20.91 -3.47
CA ASP A 117 2.93 -21.05 -4.87
C ASP A 117 2.21 -20.06 -5.79
N ASP A 118 1.04 -19.55 -5.35
CA ASP A 118 0.22 -18.59 -6.10
C ASP A 118 0.65 -17.14 -5.88
N PHE A 119 1.07 -16.79 -4.67
CA PHE A 119 1.63 -15.49 -4.41
C PHE A 119 2.89 -15.23 -5.24
N ILE A 120 3.10 -13.98 -5.65
CA ILE A 120 4.32 -13.55 -6.34
C ILE A 120 5.52 -13.76 -5.39
N PRO A 121 6.69 -14.24 -5.85
CA PRO A 121 7.85 -14.40 -4.99
C PRO A 121 8.21 -13.12 -4.23
N GLY A 122 8.45 -13.23 -2.92
CA GLY A 122 8.75 -12.11 -2.03
C GLY A 122 7.53 -11.38 -1.46
N THR A 123 6.30 -11.80 -1.80
CA THR A 123 5.07 -11.17 -1.30
C THR A 123 4.46 -11.84 -0.06
N LEU A 124 5.07 -12.90 0.44
CA LEU A 124 4.79 -13.50 1.73
C LEU A 124 6.03 -13.34 2.61
N SER A 125 5.89 -12.66 3.75
CA SER A 125 6.91 -12.57 4.79
C SER A 125 6.49 -13.38 6.02
N GLU A 126 7.35 -13.50 7.02
CA GLU A 126 7.03 -14.21 8.26
C GLU A 126 5.81 -13.62 8.98
N CYS A 127 5.68 -12.29 8.99
CA CYS A 127 4.62 -11.58 9.71
C CYS A 127 3.66 -10.81 8.81
N GLY A 128 3.73 -10.97 7.48
CA GLY A 128 2.90 -10.19 6.58
C GLY A 128 2.48 -10.93 5.32
N VAL A 129 1.30 -10.56 4.80
CA VAL A 129 0.74 -11.10 3.55
C VAL A 129 0.42 -9.94 2.61
N ALA A 130 1.05 -9.95 1.44
CA ALA A 130 0.91 -8.86 0.50
C ALA A 130 -0.48 -8.76 -0.13
N THR A 131 -0.85 -7.53 -0.38
CA THR A 131 -2.08 -7.16 -1.08
C THR A 131 -1.79 -6.65 -2.48
N ILE A 132 -0.83 -5.76 -2.62
CA ILE A 132 -0.56 -5.05 -3.87
C ILE A 132 0.93 -4.98 -4.21
N VAL A 133 1.17 -4.80 -5.50
CA VAL A 133 2.41 -4.24 -6.05
C VAL A 133 2.09 -2.83 -6.54
N TRP A 134 2.79 -1.84 -6.04
CA TRP A 134 2.63 -0.44 -6.37
C TRP A 134 3.95 0.20 -6.79
N SER A 135 3.94 1.46 -7.18
CA SER A 135 5.14 2.13 -7.65
C SER A 135 5.14 3.62 -7.34
N THR A 136 6.29 4.14 -6.91
CA THR A 136 6.58 5.55 -7.00
C THR A 136 7.02 5.86 -8.42
N ILE A 137 6.30 6.77 -9.05
CA ILE A 137 6.55 7.32 -10.39
C ILE A 137 6.69 8.84 -10.29
N TYR A 138 6.96 9.51 -11.39
CA TYR A 138 6.59 10.91 -11.46
C TYR A 138 5.47 11.15 -12.47
N ALA A 139 4.75 12.23 -12.28
CA ALA A 139 3.64 12.63 -13.14
C ALA A 139 3.67 14.13 -13.39
N TYR A 140 2.98 14.55 -14.43
CA TYR A 140 2.83 15.95 -14.79
C TYR A 140 1.42 16.27 -15.27
N ASP A 141 1.07 17.54 -15.29
CA ASP A 141 -0.17 18.05 -15.87
C ASP A 141 0.08 18.38 -17.35
N ALA A 142 -0.51 17.59 -18.25
CA ALA A 142 -0.31 17.71 -19.69
C ALA A 142 -0.76 19.07 -20.24
N ASP A 143 -1.73 19.73 -19.61
CA ASP A 143 -2.21 21.06 -20.02
C ASP A 143 -1.23 22.18 -19.65
N LYS A 144 -0.19 21.88 -18.82
CA LYS A 144 0.80 22.87 -18.34
C LYS A 144 2.21 22.65 -18.91
N ILE A 145 2.37 21.67 -19.79
CA ILE A 145 3.64 21.41 -20.47
C ILE A 145 3.52 21.91 -21.91
N ASP A 146 4.32 22.91 -22.24
CA ASP A 146 4.44 23.43 -23.59
C ASP A 146 5.67 22.82 -24.29
N GLY A 147 5.49 22.29 -25.50
CA GLY A 147 6.60 21.77 -26.33
C GLY A 147 6.88 20.28 -26.10
N ASP A 148 8.12 19.95 -25.72
CA ASP A 148 8.54 18.55 -25.51
C ASP A 148 7.82 17.93 -24.32
N THR A 149 7.45 16.66 -24.43
CA THR A 149 6.81 15.90 -23.37
C THR A 149 7.86 15.24 -22.47
N PRO A 150 7.76 15.36 -21.12
CA PRO A 150 8.63 14.63 -20.21
C PRO A 150 8.48 13.12 -20.40
N ALA A 151 9.61 12.39 -20.47
CA ALA A 151 9.60 10.97 -20.81
C ALA A 151 10.60 10.14 -20.00
N THR A 152 11.61 10.76 -19.39
CA THR A 152 12.65 10.08 -18.61
C THR A 152 12.80 10.67 -17.22
N ILE A 153 13.42 9.93 -16.31
CA ILE A 153 13.65 10.42 -14.95
C ILE A 153 14.58 11.65 -14.91
N GLU A 154 15.49 11.78 -15.88
CA GLU A 154 16.34 12.95 -16.04
C GLU A 154 15.53 14.21 -16.33
N ASP A 155 14.43 14.12 -17.10
CA ASP A 155 13.53 15.24 -17.39
C ASP A 155 12.90 15.81 -16.11
N PHE A 156 12.67 14.99 -15.08
CA PHE A 156 12.19 15.46 -13.78
C PHE A 156 13.19 16.40 -13.10
N PHE A 157 14.50 16.17 -13.28
CA PHE A 157 15.58 16.98 -12.70
C PHE A 157 16.04 18.13 -13.60
N ASP A 158 15.56 18.20 -14.84
CA ASP A 158 15.94 19.26 -15.77
C ASP A 158 15.02 20.48 -15.63
N LEU A 159 15.45 21.45 -14.82
CA LEU A 159 14.73 22.71 -14.60
C LEU A 159 14.88 23.70 -15.75
N GLU A 160 15.83 23.50 -16.67
CA GLU A 160 16.04 24.37 -17.84
C GLU A 160 15.05 23.97 -18.95
N LYS A 161 14.95 22.67 -19.25
CA LYS A 161 14.03 22.14 -20.25
C LYS A 161 12.58 22.20 -19.80
N PHE A 162 12.32 21.90 -18.53
CA PHE A 162 10.99 21.90 -17.93
C PHE A 162 10.97 22.82 -16.69
N PRO A 163 10.84 24.14 -16.88
CA PRO A 163 10.87 25.08 -15.77
C PRO A 163 9.65 24.96 -14.87
N GLY A 164 9.85 25.19 -13.55
CA GLY A 164 8.80 25.16 -12.53
C GLY A 164 9.13 24.28 -11.34
N LYS A 165 8.24 24.27 -10.36
CA LYS A 165 8.45 23.49 -9.14
C LYS A 165 8.20 21.99 -9.32
N ARG A 166 8.84 21.21 -8.47
CA ARG A 166 8.70 19.76 -8.35
C ARG A 166 8.02 19.39 -7.05
N GLY A 167 7.13 18.39 -7.05
CA GLY A 167 6.65 17.77 -5.83
C GLY A 167 7.47 16.53 -5.51
N MET A 168 7.95 16.36 -4.27
CA MET A 168 8.63 15.12 -3.82
C MET A 168 8.18 14.75 -2.42
N ARG A 169 8.18 13.46 -2.10
CA ARG A 169 7.88 13.01 -0.74
C ARG A 169 9.00 13.43 0.21
N LYS A 170 8.64 13.84 1.42
CA LYS A 170 9.58 14.24 2.47
C LYS A 170 10.20 13.00 3.14
N THR A 171 10.93 12.21 2.39
CA THR A 171 11.61 10.98 2.81
C THR A 171 12.81 10.72 1.90
N PRO A 172 13.89 10.06 2.35
CA PRO A 172 14.98 9.64 1.47
C PRO A 172 14.55 8.51 0.51
N LYS A 173 13.67 7.59 0.93
CA LYS A 173 13.19 6.43 0.15
C LYS A 173 12.54 6.91 -1.15
N ALA A 174 12.85 6.27 -2.26
CA ALA A 174 12.58 6.60 -3.64
C ALA A 174 13.30 7.85 -4.16
N ASN A 175 13.51 8.89 -3.34
CA ASN A 175 14.18 10.11 -3.79
C ASN A 175 15.69 9.92 -4.04
N LEU A 176 16.36 9.08 -3.24
CA LEU A 176 17.78 8.76 -3.46
C LEU A 176 17.95 7.89 -4.71
N GLU A 177 17.06 6.95 -4.92
CA GLU A 177 17.02 6.12 -6.13
C GLU A 177 16.77 6.96 -7.38
N PHE A 178 15.76 7.82 -7.37
CA PHE A 178 15.50 8.76 -8.49
C PHE A 178 16.69 9.66 -8.78
N ALA A 179 17.35 10.15 -7.73
CA ALA A 179 18.54 11.00 -7.90
C ALA A 179 19.68 10.24 -8.59
N LEU A 180 19.94 8.99 -8.21
CA LEU A 180 20.97 8.18 -8.84
C LEU A 180 20.63 7.83 -10.28
N LEU A 181 19.39 7.44 -10.55
CA LEU A 181 18.92 7.18 -11.91
C LEU A 181 19.09 8.42 -12.79
N ALA A 182 18.63 9.58 -12.32
CA ALA A 182 18.77 10.84 -13.03
C ALA A 182 20.24 11.32 -13.17
N ASP A 183 21.16 10.77 -12.35
CA ASP A 183 22.60 11.01 -12.48
C ASP A 183 23.29 9.92 -13.33
N GLY A 184 22.51 9.10 -14.06
CA GLY A 184 22.98 8.12 -15.02
C GLY A 184 23.41 6.78 -14.43
N VAL A 185 23.02 6.45 -13.22
CA VAL A 185 23.23 5.11 -12.64
C VAL A 185 22.22 4.14 -13.24
N PRO A 186 22.65 3.01 -13.82
CA PRO A 186 21.72 1.99 -14.31
C PRO A 186 20.81 1.46 -13.19
N ALA A 187 19.55 1.14 -13.53
CA ALA A 187 18.56 0.65 -12.55
C ALA A 187 19.06 -0.55 -11.72
N GLY A 188 19.80 -1.47 -12.33
CA GLY A 188 20.36 -2.64 -11.64
C GLY A 188 21.47 -2.34 -10.64
N ASP A 189 22.11 -1.16 -10.73
CA ASP A 189 23.29 -0.80 -9.92
C ASP A 189 22.93 0.16 -8.76
N VAL A 190 21.68 0.65 -8.70
CA VAL A 190 21.24 1.69 -7.77
C VAL A 190 21.57 1.33 -6.32
N TYR A 191 21.21 0.13 -5.87
CA TYR A 191 21.45 -0.26 -4.47
C TYR A 191 22.89 -0.66 -4.18
N GLU A 192 23.67 -1.13 -5.19
CA GLU A 192 25.10 -1.32 -5.03
C GLU A 192 25.78 0.03 -4.76
N ILE A 193 25.38 1.08 -5.45
CA ILE A 193 25.89 2.44 -5.24
C ILE A 193 25.41 2.99 -3.89
N LEU A 194 24.12 2.88 -3.53
CA LEU A 194 23.58 3.36 -2.26
C LEU A 194 24.19 2.66 -1.03
N ALA A 195 24.71 1.44 -1.16
CA ALA A 195 25.38 0.73 -0.08
C ALA A 195 26.69 1.40 0.36
N SER A 196 27.16 2.44 -0.35
CA SER A 196 28.37 3.18 0.00
C SER A 196 28.07 4.61 0.45
N PRO A 197 28.85 5.18 1.40
CA PRO A 197 28.72 6.58 1.80
C PRO A 197 28.87 7.56 0.62
N GLU A 198 29.76 7.24 -0.33
CA GLU A 198 30.01 8.03 -1.53
C GLU A 198 28.82 8.03 -2.48
N GLY A 199 28.12 6.88 -2.59
CA GLY A 199 26.91 6.76 -3.40
C GLY A 199 25.74 7.53 -2.80
N VAL A 200 25.58 7.47 -1.49
CA VAL A 200 24.57 8.28 -0.78
C VAL A 200 24.88 9.79 -0.97
N GLU A 201 26.15 10.20 -0.83
CA GLU A 201 26.56 11.59 -1.09
C GLU A 201 26.27 12.03 -2.53
N ARG A 202 26.51 11.14 -3.50
CA ARG A 202 26.20 11.36 -4.93
C ARG A 202 24.71 11.63 -5.14
N ALA A 203 23.85 10.83 -4.49
CA ALA A 203 22.39 11.01 -4.57
C ALA A 203 21.95 12.37 -3.98
N PHE A 204 22.45 12.73 -2.79
CA PHE A 204 22.15 14.04 -2.19
C PHE A 204 22.64 15.20 -3.06
N LYS A 205 23.84 15.11 -3.65
CA LYS A 205 24.36 16.12 -4.57
C LYS A 205 23.47 16.30 -5.80
N LYS A 206 22.88 15.22 -6.31
CA LYS A 206 21.90 15.32 -7.40
C LYS A 206 20.61 15.97 -6.93
N LEU A 207 20.10 15.64 -5.74
CA LEU A 207 18.93 16.30 -5.15
C LEU A 207 19.16 17.80 -4.91
N ASP A 208 20.39 18.22 -4.57
CA ASP A 208 20.75 19.64 -4.41
C ASP A 208 20.47 20.46 -5.68
N THR A 209 20.55 19.85 -6.87
CA THR A 209 20.31 20.55 -8.14
C THR A 209 18.88 21.05 -8.29
N ILE A 210 17.92 20.49 -7.55
CA ILE A 210 16.51 20.88 -7.61
C ILE A 210 15.92 21.28 -6.26
N LYS A 211 16.65 21.13 -5.14
CA LYS A 211 16.18 21.29 -3.75
C LYS A 211 15.33 22.54 -3.55
N ASP A 212 15.79 23.70 -4.03
CA ASP A 212 15.10 24.99 -3.88
C ASP A 212 13.79 25.10 -4.69
N SER A 213 13.59 24.18 -5.62
CA SER A 213 12.40 24.11 -6.49
C SER A 213 11.42 23.02 -6.04
N VAL A 214 11.66 22.37 -4.89
CA VAL A 214 10.81 21.25 -4.42
C VAL A 214 9.78 21.72 -3.42
N VAL A 215 8.53 21.27 -3.63
CA VAL A 215 7.44 21.27 -2.66
C VAL A 215 7.39 19.88 -2.04
N TRP A 216 7.66 19.80 -0.75
CA TRP A 216 7.72 18.52 -0.03
C TRP A 216 6.34 18.11 0.46
N TRP A 217 5.90 16.90 0.09
CA TRP A 217 4.64 16.33 0.54
C TRP A 217 4.89 15.13 1.48
N GLU A 218 3.91 14.84 2.34
CA GLU A 218 3.99 13.76 3.34
C GLU A 218 2.92 12.68 3.11
N ALA A 219 1.69 13.09 2.77
CA ALA A 219 0.58 12.18 2.53
C ALA A 219 0.38 11.90 1.03
N GLY A 220 0.16 10.63 0.67
CA GLY A 220 0.01 10.20 -0.73
C GLY A 220 -1.18 10.80 -1.49
N ALA A 221 -2.12 11.46 -0.81
CA ALA A 221 -3.21 12.21 -1.43
C ALA A 221 -2.81 13.62 -1.89
N GLN A 222 -1.66 14.16 -1.44
CA GLN A 222 -1.22 15.52 -1.76
C GLN A 222 -0.71 15.71 -3.19
N PRO A 223 0.09 14.80 -3.81
CA PRO A 223 0.65 15.01 -5.14
C PRO A 223 -0.37 15.33 -6.23
N PRO A 224 -1.49 14.59 -6.38
CA PRO A 224 -2.51 14.95 -7.37
C PRO A 224 -3.09 16.36 -7.15
N GLN A 225 -3.22 16.78 -5.88
CA GLN A 225 -3.72 18.13 -5.55
C GLN A 225 -2.71 19.21 -5.91
N LEU A 226 -1.41 19.00 -5.63
CA LEU A 226 -0.33 19.93 -6.02
C LEU A 226 -0.30 20.18 -7.53
N LEU A 227 -0.53 19.12 -8.35
CA LEU A 227 -0.67 19.26 -9.80
C LEU A 227 -1.94 20.03 -10.17
N ALA A 228 -3.09 19.67 -9.60
CA ALA A 228 -4.38 20.29 -9.90
C ALA A 228 -4.38 21.80 -9.60
N ASP A 229 -3.79 22.20 -8.46
CA ASP A 229 -3.69 23.59 -8.04
C ASP A 229 -2.60 24.37 -8.81
N GLY A 230 -1.73 23.64 -9.56
CA GLY A 230 -0.62 24.25 -10.30
C GLY A 230 0.52 24.73 -9.41
N GLU A 231 0.61 24.23 -8.19
CA GLU A 231 1.74 24.51 -7.31
C GLU A 231 3.04 23.90 -7.83
N VAL A 232 2.94 22.78 -8.53
CA VAL A 232 4.05 22.10 -9.18
C VAL A 232 3.71 21.75 -10.63
N VAL A 233 4.73 21.64 -11.47
CA VAL A 233 4.56 21.20 -12.87
C VAL A 233 4.74 19.70 -13.01
N MET A 234 5.54 19.10 -12.15
CA MET A 234 5.77 17.66 -12.03
C MET A 234 5.83 17.27 -10.57
N THR A 235 5.43 16.05 -10.25
CA THR A 235 5.54 15.53 -8.88
C THR A 235 5.87 14.04 -8.90
N THR A 236 6.73 13.60 -7.97
CA THR A 236 6.73 12.18 -7.61
C THR A 236 5.42 11.85 -6.93
N ALA A 237 4.90 10.67 -7.17
CA ALA A 237 3.62 10.23 -6.62
C ALA A 237 3.51 8.70 -6.68
N TYR A 238 2.54 8.15 -5.99
CA TYR A 238 2.14 6.75 -6.16
C TYR A 238 1.26 6.60 -7.40
N ASN A 239 1.61 5.66 -8.28
CA ASN A 239 0.96 5.51 -9.59
C ASN A 239 -0.57 5.43 -9.51
N GLY A 240 -1.12 4.69 -8.55
CA GLY A 240 -2.57 4.56 -8.37
C GLY A 240 -3.29 5.86 -7.99
N ARG A 241 -2.59 6.79 -7.31
CA ARG A 241 -3.16 8.10 -6.94
C ARG A 241 -3.31 9.00 -8.16
N ILE A 242 -2.28 9.02 -9.02
CA ILE A 242 -2.32 9.77 -10.28
C ILE A 242 -3.33 9.14 -11.23
N PHE A 243 -3.34 7.80 -11.36
CA PHE A 243 -4.35 7.10 -12.15
C PHE A 243 -5.78 7.45 -11.72
N ASN A 244 -6.06 7.45 -10.40
CA ASN A 244 -7.39 7.80 -9.90
C ASN A 244 -7.77 9.25 -10.25
N ALA A 245 -6.84 10.20 -10.15
CA ALA A 245 -7.09 11.59 -10.55
C ALA A 245 -7.30 11.70 -12.07
N ALA A 246 -6.50 11.00 -12.87
CA ALA A 246 -6.61 11.03 -14.33
C ALA A 246 -7.88 10.34 -14.83
N ALA A 247 -8.09 9.06 -14.51
CA ALA A 247 -9.20 8.27 -15.00
C ALA A 247 -10.51 8.50 -14.23
N GLY A 248 -10.43 8.63 -12.89
CA GLY A 248 -11.60 8.78 -12.02
C GLY A 248 -12.14 10.21 -11.94
N GLU A 249 -11.27 11.22 -12.02
CA GLU A 249 -11.62 12.64 -11.86
C GLU A 249 -11.43 13.44 -13.17
N ASN A 250 -11.03 12.78 -14.27
CA ASN A 250 -10.78 13.38 -15.58
C ASN A 250 -9.75 14.53 -15.54
N LYS A 251 -8.69 14.38 -14.74
CA LYS A 251 -7.57 15.31 -14.71
C LYS A 251 -6.61 15.02 -15.87
N PRO A 252 -5.99 16.03 -16.49
CA PRO A 252 -5.05 15.86 -17.60
C PRO A 252 -3.67 15.43 -17.10
N PHE A 253 -3.63 14.42 -16.22
CA PHE A 253 -2.37 13.96 -15.63
C PHE A 253 -1.83 12.76 -16.38
N GLU A 254 -0.53 12.81 -16.67
CA GLU A 254 0.20 11.76 -17.35
C GLU A 254 1.27 11.19 -16.43
N ILE A 255 1.38 9.85 -16.43
CA ILE A 255 2.41 9.12 -15.67
C ILE A 255 3.62 8.89 -16.55
N VAL A 256 4.80 9.15 -16.02
CA VAL A 256 6.07 8.70 -16.59
C VAL A 256 6.57 7.51 -15.80
N TRP A 257 6.67 6.36 -16.48
CA TRP A 257 7.07 5.09 -15.89
C TRP A 257 8.59 4.87 -15.88
N ASP A 258 9.33 5.65 -16.66
CA ASP A 258 10.79 5.54 -16.69
C ASP A 258 11.41 5.84 -15.31
N GLY A 259 12.22 4.92 -14.84
CA GLY A 259 12.83 5.02 -13.52
C GLY A 259 11.88 4.74 -12.35
N GLN A 260 10.69 4.16 -12.57
CA GLN A 260 9.77 3.83 -11.49
C GLN A 260 10.45 2.99 -10.40
N ILE A 261 10.10 3.28 -9.15
CA ILE A 261 10.53 2.47 -7.99
C ILE A 261 9.31 1.69 -7.51
N TRP A 262 9.27 0.37 -7.76
CA TRP A 262 8.14 -0.44 -7.35
C TRP A 262 8.40 -1.16 -6.03
N ASP A 263 7.34 -1.35 -5.26
CA ASP A 263 7.34 -1.94 -3.94
C ASP A 263 6.06 -2.75 -3.70
N ILE A 264 5.95 -3.35 -2.53
CA ILE A 264 4.89 -4.25 -2.12
C ILE A 264 4.33 -3.76 -0.79
N ASP A 265 3.01 -3.69 -0.67
CA ASP A 265 2.34 -3.48 0.61
C ASP A 265 1.73 -4.79 1.12
N LEU A 266 1.79 -4.95 2.44
CA LEU A 266 1.36 -6.14 3.15
C LEU A 266 0.43 -5.78 4.31
N TRP A 267 -0.56 -6.65 4.56
CA TRP A 267 -1.22 -6.68 5.85
C TRP A 267 -0.32 -7.29 6.91
N VAL A 268 -0.18 -6.60 8.03
CA VAL A 268 0.39 -7.09 9.28
C VAL A 268 -0.62 -6.96 10.41
N ILE A 269 -0.57 -7.84 11.41
CA ILE A 269 -1.45 -7.81 12.60
C ILE A 269 -0.59 -7.48 13.80
N LEU A 270 -0.98 -6.47 14.60
CA LEU A 270 -0.20 -6.02 15.72
C LEU A 270 -0.12 -7.08 16.82
N GLU A 271 1.03 -7.18 17.47
CA GLU A 271 1.12 -7.91 18.74
C GLU A 271 0.23 -7.24 19.79
N GLY A 272 -0.64 -8.03 20.42
CA GLY A 272 -1.64 -7.50 21.36
C GLY A 272 -2.90 -6.89 20.71
N ALA A 273 -3.12 -7.08 19.41
CA ALA A 273 -4.34 -6.66 18.71
C ALA A 273 -5.59 -7.17 19.43
N PRO A 274 -6.57 -6.27 19.76
CA PRO A 274 -7.74 -6.66 20.54
C PRO A 274 -8.68 -7.62 19.79
N ASN A 275 -8.72 -7.58 18.45
CA ASN A 275 -9.60 -8.39 17.60
C ASN A 275 -8.78 -9.29 16.65
N LYS A 276 -7.80 -10.01 17.20
CA LYS A 276 -6.85 -10.83 16.42
C LYS A 276 -7.52 -11.87 15.53
N GLU A 277 -8.59 -12.53 15.99
CA GLU A 277 -9.28 -13.57 15.21
C GLU A 277 -10.02 -12.96 14.01
N GLU A 278 -10.69 -11.83 14.20
CA GLU A 278 -11.34 -11.06 13.15
C GLU A 278 -10.31 -10.49 12.16
N ALA A 279 -9.15 -10.04 12.66
CA ALA A 279 -8.05 -9.57 11.82
C ALA A 279 -7.50 -10.67 10.90
N LEU A 280 -7.33 -11.90 11.43
CA LEU A 280 -6.91 -13.07 10.65
C LEU A 280 -7.99 -13.47 9.62
N ASP A 281 -9.28 -13.41 9.97
CA ASP A 281 -10.37 -13.69 9.03
C ASP A 281 -10.45 -12.62 7.93
N PHE A 282 -10.30 -11.33 8.28
CA PHE A 282 -10.22 -10.24 7.32
C PHE A 282 -9.01 -10.37 6.39
N LEU A 283 -7.83 -10.69 6.94
CA LEU A 283 -6.61 -10.92 6.16
C LEU A 283 -6.82 -12.03 5.13
N LYS A 284 -7.37 -13.18 5.54
CA LYS A 284 -7.69 -14.30 4.61
C LYS A 284 -8.65 -13.88 3.52
N PHE A 285 -9.70 -13.13 3.88
CA PHE A 285 -10.70 -12.65 2.93
C PHE A 285 -10.08 -11.67 1.93
N SER A 286 -9.41 -10.62 2.43
CA SER A 286 -8.88 -9.52 1.61
C SER A 286 -7.71 -9.94 0.72
N THR A 287 -7.01 -11.03 1.07
CA THR A 287 -5.92 -11.60 0.27
C THR A 287 -6.35 -12.80 -0.59
N SER A 288 -7.65 -13.06 -0.72
CA SER A 288 -8.16 -14.08 -1.64
C SER A 288 -7.96 -13.65 -3.11
N THR A 289 -7.93 -14.63 -4.02
CA THR A 289 -7.78 -14.38 -5.46
C THR A 289 -8.76 -13.33 -5.98
N GLN A 290 -10.03 -13.44 -5.61
CA GLN A 290 -11.07 -12.53 -6.11
C GLN A 290 -10.95 -11.14 -5.49
N ALA A 291 -10.74 -11.04 -4.18
CA ALA A 291 -10.66 -9.74 -3.49
C ALA A 291 -9.50 -8.88 -4.02
N LEU A 292 -8.32 -9.50 -4.25
CA LEU A 292 -7.18 -8.78 -4.83
C LEU A 292 -7.45 -8.33 -6.27
N ALA A 293 -8.14 -9.15 -7.08
CA ALA A 293 -8.55 -8.75 -8.42
C ALA A 293 -9.60 -7.62 -8.38
N ASP A 294 -10.54 -7.69 -7.46
CA ASP A 294 -11.58 -6.66 -7.30
C ASP A 294 -10.94 -5.31 -6.92
N GLN A 295 -9.95 -5.28 -6.02
CA GLN A 295 -9.24 -4.03 -5.68
C GLN A 295 -8.56 -3.42 -6.90
N ALA A 296 -7.92 -4.22 -7.74
CA ALA A 296 -7.24 -3.75 -8.94
C ALA A 296 -8.20 -3.11 -9.97
N THR A 297 -9.52 -3.26 -9.83
CA THR A 297 -10.51 -2.52 -10.64
C THR A 297 -10.86 -1.13 -10.08
N TRP A 298 -10.41 -0.81 -8.86
CA TRP A 298 -10.63 0.49 -8.21
C TRP A 298 -9.40 1.40 -8.27
N ILE A 299 -8.20 0.82 -8.36
CA ILE A 299 -6.93 1.54 -8.35
C ILE A 299 -5.88 0.74 -9.14
N SER A 300 -4.97 1.41 -9.84
CA SER A 300 -3.98 0.76 -10.71
C SER A 300 -2.79 0.18 -9.93
N TYR A 301 -3.07 -0.66 -8.93
CA TYR A 301 -2.08 -1.45 -8.22
C TYR A 301 -2.19 -2.92 -8.60
N GLY A 302 -1.06 -3.57 -8.85
CA GLY A 302 -1.04 -4.98 -9.25
C GLY A 302 -1.41 -5.89 -8.09
N PRO A 303 -2.28 -6.89 -8.29
CA PRO A 303 -2.58 -7.85 -7.23
C PRO A 303 -1.37 -8.72 -6.89
N ALA A 304 -1.20 -9.07 -5.61
CA ALA A 304 -0.06 -9.87 -5.13
C ALA A 304 -0.13 -11.36 -5.50
N ARG A 305 -1.24 -11.85 -6.08
CA ARG A 305 -1.41 -13.25 -6.52
C ARG A 305 -1.38 -13.39 -8.02
N LYS A 306 -0.72 -14.44 -8.51
CA LYS A 306 -0.71 -14.83 -9.93
C LYS A 306 -2.11 -15.16 -10.45
N SER A 307 -2.92 -15.85 -9.64
CA SER A 307 -4.29 -16.22 -9.97
C SER A 307 -5.25 -15.02 -10.07
N SER A 308 -4.93 -13.89 -9.45
CA SER A 308 -5.73 -12.66 -9.52
C SER A 308 -5.51 -11.87 -10.80
N ALA A 309 -4.28 -11.87 -11.35
CA ALA A 309 -3.94 -11.06 -12.51
C ALA A 309 -4.85 -11.27 -13.75
N PRO A 310 -5.23 -12.52 -14.13
CA PRO A 310 -6.15 -12.75 -15.25
C PRO A 310 -7.60 -12.27 -14.99
N LEU A 311 -7.96 -12.01 -13.73
CA LEU A 311 -9.30 -11.56 -13.33
C LEU A 311 -9.41 -10.03 -13.31
N VAL A 312 -8.28 -9.33 -13.38
CA VAL A 312 -8.26 -7.87 -13.50
C VAL A 312 -8.81 -7.47 -14.85
N GLY A 313 -9.87 -6.67 -14.85
CA GLY A 313 -10.55 -6.24 -16.06
C GLY A 313 -10.51 -4.73 -16.24
N MET A 314 -11.70 -4.17 -16.45
CA MET A 314 -11.87 -2.74 -16.67
C MET A 314 -11.92 -1.98 -15.33
N TYR A 315 -11.47 -0.74 -15.36
CA TYR A 315 -11.72 0.22 -14.29
C TYR A 315 -13.23 0.40 -14.04
N GLN A 316 -13.59 0.99 -12.92
CA GLN A 316 -14.99 1.24 -12.56
C GLN A 316 -15.78 2.10 -13.56
N ASP A 317 -15.09 2.79 -14.46
CA ASP A 317 -15.70 3.56 -15.56
C ASP A 317 -16.25 2.66 -16.70
N GLY A 318 -15.91 1.37 -16.68
CA GLY A 318 -16.28 0.39 -17.72
C GLY A 318 -15.65 0.63 -19.10
N LYS A 319 -14.58 1.44 -19.17
CA LYS A 319 -13.92 1.84 -20.43
C LYS A 319 -12.41 1.66 -20.38
N THR A 320 -11.78 1.95 -19.26
CA THR A 320 -10.33 1.91 -19.12
C THR A 320 -9.88 0.49 -18.79
N ASP A 321 -9.06 -0.10 -19.66
CA ASP A 321 -8.38 -1.38 -19.40
C ASP A 321 -7.31 -1.17 -18.34
N MET A 322 -7.38 -1.94 -17.26
CA MET A 322 -6.46 -1.81 -16.13
C MET A 322 -5.10 -2.46 -16.38
N GLY A 323 -4.99 -3.41 -17.29
CA GLY A 323 -3.72 -4.09 -17.58
C GLY A 323 -2.55 -3.14 -17.86
N PRO A 324 -2.65 -2.23 -18.86
CA PRO A 324 -1.59 -1.26 -19.17
C PRO A 324 -1.32 -0.23 -18.05
N GLN A 325 -2.24 -0.07 -17.12
CA GLN A 325 -2.13 0.91 -16.02
C GLN A 325 -1.38 0.36 -14.79
N MET A 326 -1.02 -0.93 -14.84
CA MET A 326 -0.33 -1.57 -13.70
C MET A 326 1.17 -1.27 -13.72
N PRO A 327 1.81 -1.08 -12.56
CA PRO A 327 3.27 -0.92 -12.48
C PRO A 327 4.02 -2.14 -13.04
N THR A 328 3.39 -3.32 -12.97
CA THR A 328 3.92 -4.61 -13.43
C THR A 328 3.67 -4.88 -14.93
N ALA A 329 3.03 -3.98 -15.66
CA ALA A 329 2.88 -4.13 -17.11
C ALA A 329 4.27 -4.16 -17.78
N PRO A 330 4.51 -5.07 -18.77
CA PRO A 330 5.84 -5.24 -19.36
C PRO A 330 6.46 -3.96 -19.94
N GLU A 331 5.64 -3.08 -20.51
CA GLU A 331 6.07 -1.78 -21.04
C GLU A 331 6.52 -0.83 -19.93
N ASN A 332 5.93 -0.89 -18.74
CA ASN A 332 6.25 -0.03 -17.61
C ASN A 332 7.49 -0.49 -16.83
N MET A 333 7.87 -1.76 -16.99
CA MET A 333 9.00 -2.38 -16.28
C MET A 333 10.38 -2.18 -16.95
N LYS A 334 10.46 -1.47 -18.09
CA LYS A 334 11.69 -1.41 -18.89
C LYS A 334 12.89 -0.80 -18.17
N ASN A 335 12.68 0.21 -17.34
CA ASN A 335 13.71 0.88 -16.54
C ASN A 335 13.23 1.01 -15.08
N ALA A 336 12.67 -0.07 -14.54
CA ALA A 336 12.13 -0.10 -13.20
C ALA A 336 13.19 -0.56 -12.19
N VAL A 337 13.16 0.01 -11.01
CA VAL A 337 13.94 -0.43 -9.84
C VAL A 337 12.98 -1.10 -8.86
N GLN A 338 13.32 -2.30 -8.39
CA GLN A 338 12.65 -2.87 -7.23
C GLN A 338 13.18 -2.19 -5.97
N ASN A 339 12.28 -1.72 -5.11
CA ASN A 339 12.69 -1.28 -3.78
C ASN A 339 13.39 -2.43 -3.06
N ASN A 340 14.61 -2.19 -2.59
CA ASN A 340 15.35 -3.18 -1.81
C ASN A 340 14.94 -3.06 -0.34
N PHE A 341 14.03 -3.92 0.08
CA PHE A 341 13.49 -3.89 1.43
C PHE A 341 14.56 -4.18 2.50
N GLU A 342 15.56 -5.02 2.21
CA GLU A 342 16.67 -5.31 3.13
C GLU A 342 17.50 -4.05 3.38
N PHE A 343 17.88 -3.35 2.29
CA PHE A 343 18.58 -2.08 2.40
C PHE A 343 17.80 -1.06 3.23
N TRP A 344 16.51 -0.89 2.96
CA TRP A 344 15.71 0.09 3.69
C TRP A 344 15.39 -0.35 5.12
N ALA A 345 15.23 -1.65 5.40
CA ALA A 345 15.08 -2.13 6.75
C ALA A 345 16.30 -1.79 7.63
N ASP A 346 17.50 -1.89 7.04
CA ASP A 346 18.77 -1.64 7.75
C ASP A 346 19.13 -0.15 7.86
N HIS A 347 18.82 0.68 6.84
CA HIS A 347 19.35 2.03 6.70
C HIS A 347 18.31 3.15 6.83
N GLN A 348 17.03 2.83 6.94
CA GLN A 348 15.96 3.84 6.90
C GLN A 348 16.10 4.92 7.97
N ASP A 349 16.42 4.56 9.20
CA ASP A 349 16.50 5.52 10.31
C ASP A 349 17.68 6.49 10.14
N GLU A 350 18.87 5.97 9.80
CA GLU A 350 20.06 6.78 9.54
C GLU A 350 19.84 7.74 8.36
N LEU A 351 19.27 7.21 7.26
CA LEU A 351 19.03 8.02 6.07
C LEU A 351 17.92 9.05 6.28
N ASN A 352 16.90 8.75 7.10
CA ASN A 352 15.89 9.72 7.51
C ASN A 352 16.50 10.87 8.33
N GLU A 353 17.38 10.56 9.31
CA GLU A 353 18.07 11.59 10.09
C GLU A 353 18.93 12.47 9.17
N ARG A 354 19.70 11.87 8.27
CA ARG A 354 20.52 12.59 7.30
C ARG A 354 19.68 13.44 6.35
N PHE A 355 18.57 12.91 5.84
CA PHE A 355 17.67 13.62 4.94
C PHE A 355 17.03 14.83 5.63
N ASN A 356 16.57 14.66 6.87
CA ASN A 356 16.00 15.76 7.66
C ASN A 356 17.06 16.85 7.96
N ALA A 357 18.28 16.47 8.29
CA ALA A 357 19.39 17.42 8.47
C ALA A 357 19.70 18.17 7.16
N TRP A 358 19.74 17.45 6.03
CA TRP A 358 19.93 18.04 4.71
C TRP A 358 18.82 19.01 4.33
N LEU A 359 17.56 18.70 4.65
CA LEU A 359 16.44 19.62 4.41
C LEU A 359 16.54 20.91 5.22
N ALA A 360 17.06 20.83 6.44
CA ALA A 360 17.17 21.97 7.34
C ALA A 360 18.29 22.97 6.96
N GLY A 361 19.19 22.62 6.06
CA GLY A 361 20.24 23.49 5.55
C GLY A 361 21.60 23.02 5.59
#